data_e74bd54d17b1cbc1aa563a301c7762cb
#
_entry.id   e74bd54d17b1cbc1aa563a301c7762cb
#
_cell.length_a   1.000
_cell.length_b   1.000
_cell.length_c   1.000
_cell.angle_alpha   90.00
_cell.angle_beta   90.00
_cell.angle_gamma   90.00
#
_symmetry.space_group_name_H-M   'P 1'
#
loop_
_entity.id
_entity.type
_entity.pdbx_description
1 polymer ?
#
loop_
_entity_poly.entity_id
_entity_poly.type
_entity_poly.pdbx_seq_one_letter_code
_entity_poly.pdbx_strand_id
1 'polypeptide(L)'
;MVVVSSSASSTRRITGSEAVKVLKTHLPKVINELLCEPTVDDVLDHMQRDLREIGVEDFGVFRFTYEGLPLEKWLLGARVEERKLAQHVYTGDLQASPVFRHCKDALQPFFWYDTPHEPRDAERFKRAREDGVPEALVVPVPGPKGAIGVGWFGSATNSRSELHKHRFTIQVICIAGFYRLKDLVAPPEEPTQWRLSKREQEILGRVAEGMSSEEIGDMLHISDRTVDWHISKAINRLHAKNRIQAVVLAVQKGALTI
;
A
#
# COMPACT_ATOMS: atom_id res chain seq x y z
N MET A 1 -4.04 18.64 0.76
CA MET A 1 -5.25 19.18 0.12
C MET A 1 -5.61 18.21 -0.98
N VAL A 2 -6.65 17.41 -0.77
CA VAL A 2 -7.10 16.42 -1.77
C VAL A 2 -7.98 17.18 -2.75
N VAL A 3 -7.57 17.27 -4.01
CA VAL A 3 -8.37 17.93 -5.06
C VAL A 3 -9.35 16.92 -5.65
N VAL A 4 -10.63 17.17 -5.45
CA VAL A 4 -11.72 16.44 -6.09
C VAL A 4 -12.30 17.34 -7.18
N SER A 5 -12.14 16.97 -8.46
CA SER A 5 -12.78 17.70 -9.55
C SER A 5 -13.74 16.81 -10.34
N SER A 6 -14.97 17.31 -10.54
CA SER A 6 -15.94 16.75 -11.48
C SER A 6 -15.95 17.55 -12.77
N SER A 7 -15.72 16.92 -13.93
CA SER A 7 -16.00 17.53 -15.23
C SER A 7 -16.66 16.53 -16.17
N ALA A 8 -17.83 16.88 -16.65
CA ALA A 8 -18.55 16.16 -17.71
C ALA A 8 -18.03 16.61 -19.08
N SER A 9 -17.54 15.67 -19.89
CA SER A 9 -17.25 15.86 -21.31
C SER A 9 -17.61 14.61 -22.09
N SER A 10 -18.28 14.81 -23.23
CA SER A 10 -18.82 13.81 -24.14
C SER A 10 -17.73 12.88 -24.70
N THR A 11 -17.85 11.58 -24.49
CA THR A 11 -16.89 10.57 -24.94
C THR A 11 -17.56 9.59 -25.92
N ARG A 12 -16.95 9.41 -27.09
CA ARG A 12 -17.32 8.41 -28.10
C ARG A 12 -17.07 7.00 -27.52
N ARG A 13 -18.11 6.18 -27.40
CA ARG A 13 -17.98 4.78 -26.93
C ARG A 13 -17.21 3.98 -27.98
N ILE A 14 -15.97 3.62 -27.66
CA ILE A 14 -15.21 2.62 -28.40
C ILE A 14 -15.68 1.23 -27.92
N THR A 15 -15.87 0.28 -28.84
CA THR A 15 -16.27 -1.08 -28.46
C THR A 15 -15.16 -1.76 -27.67
N GLY A 16 -15.51 -2.58 -26.66
CA GLY A 16 -14.53 -3.20 -25.75
C GLY A 16 -13.42 -4.02 -26.46
N SER A 17 -13.64 -4.48 -27.69
CA SER A 17 -12.65 -5.17 -28.52
C SER A 17 -11.57 -4.23 -29.07
N GLU A 18 -11.93 -3.01 -29.43
CA GLU A 18 -10.99 -2.00 -29.95
C GLU A 18 -10.13 -1.41 -28.83
N ALA A 19 -10.72 -1.12 -27.67
CA ALA A 19 -9.99 -0.64 -26.50
C ALA A 19 -8.92 -1.64 -26.03
N VAL A 20 -9.24 -2.94 -26.02
CA VAL A 20 -8.27 -4.01 -25.69
C VAL A 20 -7.13 -4.08 -26.68
N LYS A 21 -7.40 -3.88 -27.97
CA LYS A 21 -6.38 -3.93 -29.02
C LYS A 21 -5.45 -2.72 -28.94
N VAL A 22 -6.00 -1.54 -28.67
CA VAL A 22 -5.25 -0.29 -28.46
C VAL A 22 -4.35 -0.39 -27.23
N LEU A 23 -4.87 -0.82 -26.08
CA LEU A 23 -4.07 -0.95 -24.85
C LEU A 23 -2.95 -2.00 -24.98
N LYS A 24 -3.19 -3.16 -25.59
CA LYS A 24 -2.15 -4.18 -25.79
C LYS A 24 -0.99 -3.69 -26.64
N THR A 25 -1.26 -2.84 -27.62
CA THR A 25 -0.23 -2.31 -28.53
C THR A 25 0.48 -1.08 -27.96
N HIS A 26 -0.18 -0.32 -27.07
CA HIS A 26 0.30 0.96 -26.56
C HIS A 26 0.71 0.93 -25.09
N LEU A 27 0.52 -0.18 -24.36
CA LEU A 27 0.82 -0.28 -22.93
C LEU A 27 2.23 0.18 -22.55
N PRO A 28 3.31 -0.17 -23.30
CA PRO A 28 4.65 0.35 -23.00
C PRO A 28 4.75 1.88 -23.12
N LYS A 29 4.02 2.47 -24.07
CA LYS A 29 3.99 3.92 -24.28
C LYS A 29 3.24 4.59 -23.13
N VAL A 30 2.05 4.08 -22.77
CA VAL A 30 1.24 4.54 -21.63
C VAL A 30 2.04 4.53 -20.34
N ILE A 31 2.77 3.43 -20.05
CA ILE A 31 3.63 3.33 -18.87
C ILE A 31 4.72 4.40 -18.87
N ASN A 32 5.42 4.56 -19.99
CA ASN A 32 6.52 5.53 -20.08
C ASN A 32 6.01 6.97 -19.92
N GLU A 33 4.88 7.31 -20.52
CA GLU A 33 4.26 8.62 -20.37
C GLU A 33 3.82 8.85 -18.92
N LEU A 34 3.14 7.88 -18.29
CA LEU A 34 2.70 7.94 -16.91
C LEU A 34 3.86 8.16 -15.92
N LEU A 35 4.98 7.48 -16.13
CA LEU A 35 6.18 7.63 -15.30
C LEU A 35 6.88 8.99 -15.46
N CYS A 36 6.57 9.74 -16.51
CA CYS A 36 7.13 11.07 -16.78
C CYS A 36 6.21 12.21 -16.33
N GLU A 37 4.98 11.93 -15.88
CA GLU A 37 4.04 12.98 -15.48
C GLU A 37 4.61 13.85 -14.34
N PRO A 38 4.55 15.18 -14.44
CA PRO A 38 5.28 16.06 -13.53
C PRO A 38 4.62 16.24 -12.16
N THR A 39 3.30 16.11 -12.05
CA THR A 39 2.56 16.33 -10.82
C THR A 39 1.66 15.16 -10.43
N VAL A 40 1.23 15.14 -9.18
CA VAL A 40 0.27 14.13 -8.66
C VAL A 40 -1.03 14.17 -9.47
N ASP A 41 -1.54 15.36 -9.77
CA ASP A 41 -2.79 15.52 -10.54
C ASP A 41 -2.64 15.01 -11.96
N ASP A 42 -1.51 15.30 -12.65
CA ASP A 42 -1.25 14.79 -13.99
C ASP A 42 -1.20 13.26 -14.01
N VAL A 43 -0.56 12.63 -13.02
CA VAL A 43 -0.55 11.15 -12.88
C VAL A 43 -1.97 10.61 -12.72
N LEU A 44 -2.76 11.21 -11.83
CA LEU A 44 -4.11 10.74 -11.55
C LEU A 44 -5.05 10.94 -12.75
N ASP A 45 -4.92 12.04 -13.47
CA ASP A 45 -5.72 12.31 -14.68
C ASP A 45 -5.33 11.38 -15.83
N HIS A 46 -4.04 11.09 -15.98
CA HIS A 46 -3.56 10.10 -16.93
C HIS A 46 -4.13 8.70 -16.61
N MET A 47 -3.98 8.24 -15.37
CA MET A 47 -4.56 6.98 -14.92
C MET A 47 -6.07 6.94 -15.15
N GLN A 48 -6.79 8.00 -14.82
CA GLN A 48 -8.25 8.06 -14.97
C GLN A 48 -8.69 7.96 -16.42
N ARG A 49 -7.99 8.64 -17.34
CA ARG A 49 -8.25 8.57 -18.78
C ARG A 49 -8.15 7.13 -19.28
N ASP A 50 -7.04 6.46 -18.99
CA ASP A 50 -6.79 5.11 -19.50
C ASP A 50 -7.67 4.05 -18.84
N LEU A 51 -7.96 4.21 -17.55
CA LEU A 51 -8.83 3.32 -16.79
C LEU A 51 -10.29 3.43 -17.23
N ARG A 52 -10.77 4.63 -17.59
CA ARG A 52 -12.14 4.82 -18.12
C ARG A 52 -12.37 4.11 -19.44
N GLU A 53 -11.36 3.99 -20.30
CA GLU A 53 -11.46 3.25 -21.55
C GLU A 53 -11.78 1.76 -21.35
N ILE A 54 -11.46 1.21 -20.19
CA ILE A 54 -11.71 -0.17 -19.81
C ILE A 54 -12.81 -0.32 -18.74
N GLY A 55 -13.60 0.74 -18.50
CA GLY A 55 -14.76 0.70 -17.64
C GLY A 55 -14.47 0.84 -16.14
N VAL A 56 -13.30 1.35 -15.75
CA VAL A 56 -12.98 1.73 -14.37
C VAL A 56 -13.19 3.23 -14.21
N GLU A 57 -14.10 3.63 -13.31
CA GLU A 57 -14.41 5.04 -13.06
C GLU A 57 -13.74 5.58 -11.81
N ASP A 58 -13.79 4.79 -10.75
CA ASP A 58 -13.31 5.16 -9.43
C ASP A 58 -12.06 4.38 -9.09
N PHE A 59 -11.03 5.04 -8.55
CA PHE A 59 -9.86 4.35 -8.05
C PHE A 59 -9.16 5.13 -6.94
N GLY A 60 -8.39 4.42 -6.12
CA GLY A 60 -7.48 4.97 -5.12
C GLY A 60 -6.20 4.18 -5.04
N VAL A 61 -5.10 4.87 -4.81
CA VAL A 61 -3.75 4.30 -4.68
C VAL A 61 -3.20 4.66 -3.31
N PHE A 62 -2.82 3.64 -2.56
CA PHE A 62 -2.38 3.77 -1.17
C PHE A 62 -1.00 3.16 -1.00
N ARG A 63 -0.16 3.77 -0.17
CA ARG A 63 1.07 3.14 0.32
C ARG A 63 0.84 2.54 1.69
N PHE A 64 1.53 1.47 2.03
CA PHE A 64 1.61 1.01 3.41
C PHE A 64 2.59 1.87 4.19
N THR A 65 2.17 2.33 5.35
CA THR A 65 2.95 3.16 6.25
C THR A 65 2.99 2.54 7.65
N TYR A 66 3.60 3.25 8.59
CA TYR A 66 3.66 2.81 9.98
C TYR A 66 2.30 2.82 10.67
N GLU A 67 2.14 1.93 11.64
CA GLU A 67 0.93 1.83 12.47
C GLU A 67 0.60 3.15 13.17
N GLY A 68 -0.70 3.47 13.23
CA GLY A 68 -1.19 4.67 13.93
C GLY A 68 -1.15 5.96 13.14
N LEU A 69 -0.72 5.94 11.88
CA LEU A 69 -0.81 7.14 11.04
C LEU A 69 -2.22 7.30 10.45
N PRO A 70 -2.71 8.54 10.33
CA PRO A 70 -4.02 8.82 9.75
C PRO A 70 -4.06 8.47 8.25
N LEU A 71 -5.27 8.26 7.72
CA LEU A 71 -5.50 7.83 6.34
C LEU A 71 -4.81 8.73 5.29
N GLU A 72 -4.77 10.04 5.53
CA GLU A 72 -4.16 11.02 4.62
C GLU A 72 -2.67 10.74 4.38
N LYS A 73 -2.04 10.02 5.30
CA LYS A 73 -0.63 9.61 5.16
C LYS A 73 -0.46 8.31 4.35
N TRP A 74 -1.54 7.54 4.18
CA TRP A 74 -1.56 6.30 3.39
C TRP A 74 -1.94 6.57 1.94
N LEU A 75 -2.87 7.49 1.71
CA LEU A 75 -3.37 7.82 0.38
C LEU A 75 -2.30 8.57 -0.42
N LEU A 76 -1.89 8.02 -1.55
CA LEU A 76 -1.05 8.68 -2.53
C LEU A 76 -1.87 9.54 -3.49
N GLY A 77 -3.06 9.06 -3.85
CA GLY A 77 -4.01 9.78 -4.66
C GLY A 77 -5.24 8.95 -5.01
N ALA A 78 -6.30 9.63 -5.41
CA ALA A 78 -7.56 8.98 -5.80
C ALA A 78 -8.32 9.83 -6.84
N ARG A 79 -9.15 9.15 -7.62
CA ARG A 79 -10.22 9.73 -8.43
C ARG A 79 -11.50 8.96 -8.10
N VAL A 80 -12.26 9.50 -7.15
CA VAL A 80 -13.48 8.91 -6.60
C VAL A 80 -14.28 10.00 -5.93
N GLU A 81 -15.60 9.90 -5.93
CA GLU A 81 -16.45 10.83 -5.18
C GLU A 81 -16.12 10.74 -3.67
N GLU A 82 -15.97 11.89 -3.01
CA GLU A 82 -15.60 11.98 -1.59
C GLU A 82 -16.52 11.13 -0.70
N ARG A 83 -17.83 11.12 -1.00
CA ARG A 83 -18.81 10.30 -0.30
C ARG A 83 -18.53 8.81 -0.40
N LYS A 84 -18.13 8.32 -1.59
CA LYS A 84 -17.77 6.92 -1.82
C LYS A 84 -16.47 6.58 -1.10
N LEU A 85 -15.47 7.45 -1.17
CA LEU A 85 -14.20 7.26 -0.45
C LEU A 85 -14.44 7.13 1.05
N ALA A 86 -15.26 8.01 1.62
CA ALA A 86 -15.64 7.95 3.04
C ALA A 86 -16.33 6.63 3.41
N GLN A 87 -17.26 6.15 2.60
CA GLN A 87 -17.96 4.88 2.85
C GLN A 87 -17.05 3.65 2.80
N HIS A 88 -16.05 3.64 1.91
CA HIS A 88 -15.22 2.46 1.65
C HIS A 88 -13.95 2.40 2.51
N VAL A 89 -13.40 3.55 2.87
CA VAL A 89 -12.08 3.66 3.49
C VAL A 89 -12.17 4.09 4.96
N TYR A 90 -13.17 4.89 5.33
CA TYR A 90 -13.24 5.54 6.64
C TYR A 90 -13.90 4.74 7.77
N THR A 91 -14.38 3.54 7.55
CA THR A 91 -15.10 2.75 8.58
C THR A 91 -14.19 2.06 9.58
N GLY A 92 -13.08 2.65 9.99
CA GLY A 92 -12.22 2.15 11.08
C GLY A 92 -10.73 2.10 10.74
N ASP A 93 -9.98 1.42 11.59
CA ASP A 93 -8.55 1.18 11.40
C ASP A 93 -8.29 0.39 10.12
N LEU A 94 -7.64 1.02 9.14
CA LEU A 94 -7.28 0.38 7.87
C LEU A 94 -6.40 -0.86 8.06
N GLN A 95 -5.55 -0.86 9.08
CA GLN A 95 -4.69 -2.01 9.38
C GLN A 95 -5.49 -3.21 9.87
N ALA A 96 -6.58 -2.97 10.58
CA ALA A 96 -7.52 -4.00 10.98
C ALA A 96 -8.39 -4.47 9.81
N SER A 97 -8.38 -3.76 8.66
CA SER A 97 -9.14 -4.18 7.49
C SER A 97 -8.64 -5.52 6.94
N PRO A 98 -9.52 -6.51 6.74
CA PRO A 98 -9.14 -7.80 6.14
C PRO A 98 -8.53 -7.63 4.76
N VAL A 99 -8.98 -6.65 3.97
CA VAL A 99 -8.42 -6.32 2.65
C VAL A 99 -6.95 -5.90 2.75
N PHE A 100 -6.64 -4.97 3.64
CA PHE A 100 -5.26 -4.51 3.83
C PHE A 100 -4.36 -5.59 4.42
N ARG A 101 -4.88 -6.42 5.34
CA ARG A 101 -4.13 -7.60 5.85
C ARG A 101 -3.81 -8.56 4.71
N HIS A 102 -4.80 -8.91 3.90
CA HIS A 102 -4.61 -9.82 2.77
C HIS A 102 -3.66 -9.26 1.72
N CYS A 103 -3.69 -7.96 1.44
CA CYS A 103 -2.78 -7.31 0.50
C CYS A 103 -1.30 -7.49 0.85
N LYS A 104 -0.94 -7.60 2.15
CA LYS A 104 0.47 -7.75 2.55
C LYS A 104 1.09 -9.03 2.01
N ASP A 105 0.29 -10.10 1.87
CA ASP A 105 0.74 -11.42 1.46
C ASP A 105 0.31 -11.78 0.03
N ALA A 106 -0.67 -11.06 -0.52
CA ALA A 106 -1.18 -11.32 -1.86
C ALA A 106 -0.20 -10.81 -2.94
N LEU A 107 0.09 -11.67 -3.93
CA LEU A 107 0.93 -11.33 -5.08
C LEU A 107 0.13 -11.02 -6.35
N GLN A 108 -1.15 -11.36 -6.36
CA GLN A 108 -2.04 -11.23 -7.51
C GLN A 108 -3.22 -10.31 -7.17
N PRO A 109 -3.78 -9.60 -8.17
CA PRO A 109 -5.04 -8.89 -8.00
C PRO A 109 -6.17 -9.82 -7.57
N PHE A 110 -7.01 -9.35 -6.67
CA PHE A 110 -8.17 -10.09 -6.17
C PHE A 110 -9.39 -9.17 -6.08
N PHE A 111 -10.57 -9.76 -6.00
CA PHE A 111 -11.80 -8.98 -5.85
C PHE A 111 -12.05 -8.65 -4.37
N TRP A 112 -12.54 -7.44 -4.13
CA TRP A 112 -12.75 -6.93 -2.78
C TRP A 112 -13.66 -7.85 -1.95
N TYR A 113 -14.74 -8.36 -2.54
CA TYR A 113 -15.65 -9.30 -1.86
C TYR A 113 -15.13 -10.74 -1.73
N ASP A 114 -14.03 -11.10 -2.40
CA ASP A 114 -13.38 -12.40 -2.26
C ASP A 114 -12.25 -12.37 -1.20
N THR A 115 -12.06 -11.24 -0.53
CA THR A 115 -11.04 -11.12 0.51
C THR A 115 -11.26 -12.16 1.61
N PRO A 116 -10.27 -13.00 1.94
CA PRO A 116 -10.34 -13.88 3.08
C PRO A 116 -10.56 -13.07 4.37
N HIS A 117 -11.56 -13.44 5.15
CA HIS A 117 -11.90 -12.71 6.36
C HIS A 117 -12.42 -13.63 7.46
N GLU A 118 -12.26 -13.20 8.70
CA GLU A 118 -12.77 -13.89 9.88
C GLU A 118 -14.28 -13.62 10.05
N PRO A 119 -15.02 -14.46 10.82
CA PRO A 119 -16.45 -14.27 11.05
C PRO A 119 -16.83 -12.88 11.57
N ARG A 120 -15.95 -12.26 12.38
CA ARG A 120 -16.13 -10.89 12.88
C ARG A 120 -16.16 -9.82 11.80
N ASP A 121 -15.52 -10.07 10.66
CA ASP A 121 -15.45 -9.15 9.54
C ASP A 121 -16.60 -9.37 8.53
N ALA A 122 -17.30 -10.53 8.61
CA ALA A 122 -18.35 -10.90 7.66
C ALA A 122 -19.51 -9.89 7.62
N GLU A 123 -19.88 -9.35 8.77
CA GLU A 123 -20.95 -8.35 8.87
C GLU A 123 -20.60 -7.06 8.14
N ARG A 124 -19.31 -6.68 8.11
CA ARG A 124 -18.82 -5.51 7.37
C ARG A 124 -19.03 -5.68 5.85
N PHE A 125 -18.67 -6.85 5.30
CA PHE A 125 -18.89 -7.15 3.88
C PHE A 125 -20.36 -7.27 3.52
N LYS A 126 -21.17 -7.81 4.44
CA LYS A 126 -22.63 -7.88 4.28
C LYS A 126 -23.23 -6.48 4.19
N ARG A 127 -22.94 -5.60 5.16
CA ARG A 127 -23.40 -4.20 5.15
C ARG A 127 -22.96 -3.46 3.90
N ALA A 128 -21.72 -3.62 3.49
CA ALA A 128 -21.22 -2.99 2.27
C ALA A 128 -22.04 -3.39 1.03
N ARG A 129 -22.47 -4.67 0.92
CA ARG A 129 -23.37 -5.11 -0.15
C ARG A 129 -24.78 -4.50 -0.02
N GLU A 130 -25.31 -4.44 1.19
CA GLU A 130 -26.62 -3.83 1.48
C GLU A 130 -26.61 -2.32 1.17
N ASP A 131 -25.49 -1.64 1.44
CA ASP A 131 -25.27 -0.23 1.14
C ASP A 131 -24.96 0.03 -0.36
N GLY A 132 -24.95 -1.02 -1.18
CA GLY A 132 -24.72 -0.91 -2.62
C GLY A 132 -23.27 -0.58 -2.99
N VAL A 133 -22.30 -0.91 -2.13
CA VAL A 133 -20.88 -0.75 -2.43
C VAL A 133 -20.51 -1.62 -3.64
N PRO A 134 -20.02 -1.03 -4.74
CA PRO A 134 -19.72 -1.77 -5.95
C PRO A 134 -18.56 -2.76 -5.75
N GLU A 135 -18.52 -3.78 -6.59
CA GLU A 135 -17.36 -4.67 -6.68
C GLU A 135 -16.13 -3.88 -7.15
N ALA A 136 -14.99 -4.22 -6.60
CA ALA A 136 -13.74 -3.61 -6.96
C ALA A 136 -12.62 -4.63 -7.12
N LEU A 137 -11.68 -4.33 -8.02
CA LEU A 137 -10.43 -5.05 -8.12
C LEU A 137 -9.41 -4.40 -7.17
N VAL A 138 -8.82 -5.20 -6.31
CA VAL A 138 -7.74 -4.80 -5.40
C VAL A 138 -6.42 -5.30 -5.98
N VAL A 139 -5.47 -4.38 -6.11
CA VAL A 139 -4.16 -4.65 -6.72
C VAL A 139 -3.08 -4.43 -5.67
N PRO A 140 -2.47 -5.49 -5.12
CA PRO A 140 -1.29 -5.34 -4.28
C PRO A 140 -0.11 -4.84 -5.11
N VAL A 141 0.65 -3.88 -4.59
CA VAL A 141 1.89 -3.42 -5.22
C VAL A 141 3.06 -4.10 -4.52
N PRO A 142 3.79 -4.99 -5.21
CA PRO A 142 4.85 -5.78 -4.59
C PRO A 142 6.07 -4.93 -4.23
N GLY A 143 6.77 -5.37 -3.19
CA GLY A 143 8.04 -4.81 -2.75
C GLY A 143 8.95 -5.89 -2.16
N PRO A 144 10.15 -5.54 -1.68
CA PRO A 144 11.16 -6.50 -1.24
C PRO A 144 10.74 -7.40 -0.06
N LYS A 145 9.76 -6.98 0.73
CA LYS A 145 9.29 -7.67 1.96
C LYS A 145 7.77 -7.88 1.94
N GLY A 146 7.17 -8.11 0.79
CA GLY A 146 5.73 -8.19 0.59
C GLY A 146 5.18 -6.97 -0.13
N ALA A 147 3.88 -6.72 -0.03
CA ALA A 147 3.29 -5.55 -0.68
C ALA A 147 3.66 -4.25 0.06
N ILE A 148 4.04 -3.24 -0.70
CA ILE A 148 4.39 -1.90 -0.20
C ILE A 148 3.26 -0.89 -0.38
N GLY A 149 2.19 -1.30 -1.04
CA GLY A 149 1.02 -0.49 -1.27
C GLY A 149 -0.11 -1.29 -1.91
N VAL A 150 -1.19 -0.61 -2.22
CA VAL A 150 -2.39 -1.20 -2.81
C VAL A 150 -3.12 -0.18 -3.67
N GLY A 151 -3.65 -0.64 -4.81
CA GLY A 151 -4.64 0.08 -5.58
C GLY A 151 -6.02 -0.55 -5.44
N TRP A 152 -7.05 0.29 -5.41
CA TRP A 152 -8.45 -0.11 -5.44
C TRP A 152 -9.11 0.48 -6.69
N PHE A 153 -9.82 -0.34 -7.45
CA PHE A 153 -10.37 0.01 -8.76
C PHE A 153 -11.82 -0.44 -8.86
N GLY A 154 -12.74 0.51 -8.87
CA GLY A 154 -14.18 0.29 -8.99
C GLY A 154 -14.68 0.38 -10.43
N SER A 155 -15.64 -0.48 -10.80
CA SER A 155 -16.25 -0.49 -12.13
C SER A 155 -17.47 0.41 -12.18
N ALA A 156 -17.61 1.18 -13.26
CA ALA A 156 -18.80 1.97 -13.59
C ALA A 156 -20.08 1.16 -13.62
N THR A 157 -20.00 -0.05 -14.13
CA THR A 157 -21.14 -0.94 -14.33
C THR A 157 -21.30 -1.98 -13.24
N ASN A 158 -20.47 -1.91 -12.19
CA ASN A 158 -20.37 -2.94 -11.13
C ASN A 158 -20.13 -4.35 -11.71
N SER A 159 -19.46 -4.43 -12.85
CA SER A 159 -19.24 -5.67 -13.59
C SER A 159 -17.92 -6.32 -13.22
N ARG A 160 -17.99 -7.37 -12.40
CA ARG A 160 -16.87 -8.23 -12.08
C ARG A 160 -16.20 -8.82 -13.32
N SER A 161 -17.00 -9.16 -14.35
CA SER A 161 -16.49 -9.73 -15.59
C SER A 161 -15.59 -8.75 -16.34
N GLU A 162 -15.95 -7.48 -16.42
CA GLU A 162 -15.13 -6.46 -17.07
C GLU A 162 -13.83 -6.20 -16.29
N LEU A 163 -13.89 -6.06 -14.97
CA LEU A 163 -12.68 -5.94 -14.14
C LEU A 163 -11.76 -7.16 -14.31
N HIS A 164 -12.33 -8.37 -14.35
CA HIS A 164 -11.54 -9.60 -14.52
C HIS A 164 -10.85 -9.66 -15.90
N LYS A 165 -11.54 -9.26 -16.96
CA LYS A 165 -11.02 -9.22 -18.33
C LYS A 165 -9.80 -8.29 -18.43
N HIS A 166 -9.82 -7.17 -17.71
CA HIS A 166 -8.79 -6.14 -17.76
C HIS A 166 -7.82 -6.15 -16.58
N ARG A 167 -7.88 -7.18 -15.70
CA ARG A 167 -7.13 -7.21 -14.44
C ARG A 167 -5.62 -6.95 -14.58
N PHE A 168 -5.00 -7.49 -15.63
CA PHE A 168 -3.55 -7.28 -15.86
C PHE A 168 -3.24 -5.87 -16.35
N THR A 169 -4.10 -5.29 -17.17
CA THR A 169 -3.94 -3.88 -17.60
C THR A 169 -4.09 -2.95 -16.41
N ILE A 170 -5.10 -3.17 -15.57
CA ILE A 170 -5.30 -2.41 -14.33
C ILE A 170 -4.09 -2.57 -13.40
N GLN A 171 -3.57 -3.78 -13.25
CA GLN A 171 -2.39 -4.05 -12.42
C GLN A 171 -1.16 -3.28 -12.90
N VAL A 172 -0.90 -3.25 -14.19
CA VAL A 172 0.27 -2.56 -14.74
C VAL A 172 0.14 -1.05 -14.58
N ILE A 173 -1.03 -0.46 -14.87
CA ILE A 173 -1.30 0.96 -14.67
C ILE A 173 -1.18 1.31 -13.18
N CYS A 174 -1.71 0.47 -12.28
CA CYS A 174 -1.60 0.64 -10.84
C CYS A 174 -0.16 0.70 -10.37
N ILE A 175 0.67 -0.27 -10.80
CA ILE A 175 2.08 -0.35 -10.39
C ILE A 175 2.86 0.88 -10.88
N ALA A 176 2.70 1.25 -12.15
CA ALA A 176 3.36 2.43 -12.71
C ALA A 176 2.92 3.73 -11.99
N GLY A 177 1.61 3.91 -11.84
CA GLY A 177 1.05 5.06 -11.12
C GLY A 177 1.50 5.11 -9.65
N PHE A 178 1.52 3.97 -8.96
CA PHE A 178 1.99 3.90 -7.58
C PHE A 178 3.43 4.40 -7.43
N TYR A 179 4.35 3.91 -8.26
CA TYR A 179 5.75 4.32 -8.17
C TYR A 179 5.90 5.81 -8.50
N ARG A 180 5.22 6.31 -9.53
CA ARG A 180 5.29 7.73 -9.86
C ARG A 180 4.69 8.61 -8.76
N LEU A 181 3.53 8.28 -8.24
CA LEU A 181 2.92 8.98 -7.11
C LEU A 181 3.80 8.95 -5.86
N LYS A 182 4.41 7.78 -5.57
CA LYS A 182 5.35 7.63 -4.45
C LYS A 182 6.56 8.55 -4.57
N ASP A 183 7.07 8.76 -5.78
CA ASP A 183 8.21 9.66 -6.03
C ASP A 183 7.81 11.15 -5.88
N LEU A 184 6.58 11.50 -6.24
CA LEU A 184 6.07 12.87 -6.17
C LEU A 184 5.57 13.26 -4.78
N VAL A 185 5.03 12.29 -4.02
CA VAL A 185 4.52 12.51 -2.67
C VAL A 185 5.61 12.22 -1.65
N ALA A 186 6.03 13.22 -0.90
CA ALA A 186 7.00 13.05 0.17
C ALA A 186 6.61 11.88 1.10
N PRO A 187 7.56 11.03 1.51
CA PRO A 187 7.26 10.01 2.50
C PRO A 187 6.77 10.68 3.79
N PRO A 188 5.83 10.04 4.53
CA PRO A 188 5.45 10.54 5.83
C PRO A 188 6.71 10.59 6.71
N GLU A 189 6.83 11.64 7.51
CA GLU A 189 7.89 11.70 8.51
C GLU A 189 7.79 10.47 9.40
N GLU A 190 8.85 9.67 9.42
CA GLU A 190 8.92 8.57 10.37
C GLU A 190 8.87 9.15 11.79
N PRO A 191 8.01 8.63 12.66
CA PRO A 191 8.06 9.01 14.05
C PRO A 191 9.51 8.80 14.56
N THR A 192 10.17 9.87 14.96
CA THR A 192 11.59 9.85 15.41
C THR A 192 11.82 8.85 16.54
N GLN A 193 10.77 8.55 17.31
CA GLN A 193 10.80 7.57 18.39
C GLN A 193 11.15 6.13 17.97
N TRP A 194 10.96 5.77 16.68
CA TRP A 194 11.23 4.42 16.17
C TRP A 194 12.63 4.27 15.57
N ARG A 195 13.33 5.37 15.31
CA ARG A 195 14.65 5.32 14.68
C ARG A 195 15.68 4.76 15.65
N LEU A 196 16.13 3.56 15.35
CA LEU A 196 17.32 2.99 15.98
C LEU A 196 18.58 3.71 15.47
N SER A 197 19.50 4.01 16.38
CA SER A 197 20.83 4.47 15.98
C SER A 197 21.58 3.34 15.25
N LYS A 198 22.60 3.68 14.46
CA LYS A 198 23.43 2.68 13.77
C LYS A 198 24.00 1.65 14.75
N ARG A 199 24.37 2.08 15.96
CA ARG A 199 24.90 1.19 17.00
C ARG A 199 23.84 0.25 17.58
N GLU A 200 22.60 0.73 17.76
CA GLU A 200 21.50 -0.12 18.19
C GLU A 200 21.11 -1.14 17.11
N GLN A 201 21.14 -0.76 15.84
CA GLN A 201 20.92 -1.68 14.72
C GLN A 201 21.99 -2.77 14.65
N GLU A 202 23.26 -2.38 14.77
CA GLU A 202 24.40 -3.30 14.77
C GLU A 202 24.29 -4.32 15.92
N ILE A 203 24.02 -3.85 17.14
CA ILE A 203 23.87 -4.72 18.30
C ILE A 203 22.65 -5.63 18.17
N LEU A 204 21.49 -5.12 17.74
CA LEU A 204 20.31 -5.96 17.53
C LEU A 204 20.52 -6.98 16.40
N GLY A 205 21.34 -6.68 15.40
CA GLY A 205 21.75 -7.64 14.38
C GLY A 205 22.49 -8.82 14.97
N ARG A 206 23.44 -8.57 15.89
CA ARG A 206 24.17 -9.63 16.60
C ARG A 206 23.29 -10.42 17.55
N VAL A 207 22.32 -9.75 18.19
CA VAL A 207 21.29 -10.45 18.99
C VAL A 207 20.46 -11.38 18.11
N ALA A 208 20.15 -11.00 16.87
CA ALA A 208 19.42 -11.83 15.93
C ALA A 208 20.23 -13.08 15.49
N GLU A 209 21.56 -12.97 15.45
CA GLU A 209 22.49 -14.07 15.22
C GLU A 209 22.63 -15.01 16.45
N GLY A 210 21.98 -14.67 17.57
CA GLY A 210 21.99 -15.48 18.80
C GLY A 210 23.10 -15.15 19.79
N MET A 211 23.89 -14.10 19.55
CA MET A 211 25.03 -13.74 20.40
C MET A 211 24.58 -13.21 21.76
N SER A 212 25.35 -13.54 22.80
CA SER A 212 25.24 -12.96 24.13
C SER A 212 25.80 -11.54 24.21
N SER A 213 25.49 -10.81 25.28
CA SER A 213 26.02 -9.45 25.46
C SER A 213 27.54 -9.42 25.62
N GLU A 214 28.11 -10.47 26.19
CA GLU A 214 29.55 -10.66 26.34
C GLU A 214 30.22 -10.84 24.98
N GLU A 215 29.75 -11.78 24.17
CA GLU A 215 30.27 -12.03 22.82
C GLU A 215 30.14 -10.79 21.89
N ILE A 216 29.03 -10.05 22.00
CA ILE A 216 28.85 -8.78 21.28
C ILE A 216 29.86 -7.72 21.80
N GLY A 217 30.05 -7.67 23.10
CA GLY A 217 30.99 -6.75 23.74
C GLY A 217 32.44 -6.99 23.26
N ASP A 218 32.87 -8.24 23.24
CA ASP A 218 34.20 -8.63 22.75
C ASP A 218 34.39 -8.28 21.29
N MET A 219 33.39 -8.60 20.46
CA MET A 219 33.40 -8.30 18.98
C MET A 219 33.47 -6.79 18.71
N LEU A 220 32.73 -6.00 19.48
CA LEU A 220 32.57 -4.57 19.25
C LEU A 220 33.55 -3.70 20.11
N HIS A 221 34.42 -4.35 20.87
CA HIS A 221 35.39 -3.72 21.82
C HIS A 221 34.73 -2.76 22.82
N ILE A 222 33.60 -3.18 23.39
CA ILE A 222 32.86 -2.46 24.44
C ILE A 222 32.46 -3.44 25.55
N SER A 223 32.10 -2.90 26.73
CA SER A 223 31.65 -3.77 27.83
C SER A 223 30.27 -4.37 27.54
N ASP A 224 30.01 -5.57 28.08
CA ASP A 224 28.69 -6.21 28.11
C ASP A 224 27.60 -5.27 28.65
N ARG A 225 27.90 -4.50 29.67
CA ARG A 225 27.04 -3.47 30.25
C ARG A 225 26.68 -2.37 29.22
N THR A 226 27.62 -1.99 28.37
CA THR A 226 27.35 -1.03 27.27
C THR A 226 26.46 -1.64 26.22
N VAL A 227 26.63 -2.91 25.90
CA VAL A 227 25.75 -3.66 24.99
C VAL A 227 24.32 -3.68 25.53
N ASP A 228 24.15 -4.08 26.81
CA ASP A 228 22.84 -4.12 27.48
C ASP A 228 22.16 -2.76 27.54
N TRP A 229 22.93 -1.69 27.70
CA TRP A 229 22.42 -0.33 27.68
C TRP A 229 21.84 0.03 26.28
N HIS A 230 22.54 -0.33 25.20
CA HIS A 230 22.04 -0.14 23.85
C HIS A 230 20.81 -0.99 23.58
N ILE A 231 20.79 -2.25 24.02
CA ILE A 231 19.62 -3.14 23.90
C ILE A 231 18.42 -2.54 24.64
N SER A 232 18.62 -2.05 25.86
CA SER A 232 17.54 -1.43 26.64
C SER A 232 17.00 -0.17 25.98
N LYS A 233 17.85 0.65 25.37
CA LYS A 233 17.42 1.80 24.57
C LYS A 233 16.60 1.38 23.35
N ALA A 234 17.03 0.35 22.62
CA ALA A 234 16.30 -0.19 21.49
C ALA A 234 14.94 -0.76 21.92
N ILE A 235 14.88 -1.51 23.02
CA ILE A 235 13.64 -2.02 23.64
C ILE A 235 12.66 -0.88 23.89
N ASN A 236 13.12 0.19 24.57
CA ASN A 236 12.29 1.34 24.89
C ASN A 236 11.79 2.07 23.63
N ARG A 237 12.65 2.28 22.62
CA ARG A 237 12.29 2.94 21.37
C ARG A 237 11.28 2.14 20.54
N LEU A 238 11.43 0.82 20.53
CA LEU A 238 10.54 -0.08 19.80
C LEU A 238 9.30 -0.47 20.60
N HIS A 239 9.18 -0.04 21.87
CA HIS A 239 8.16 -0.49 22.83
C HIS A 239 8.08 -2.03 22.93
N ALA A 240 9.24 -2.67 22.87
CA ALA A 240 9.38 -4.12 23.01
C ALA A 240 9.34 -4.56 24.47
N LYS A 241 8.95 -5.81 24.73
CA LYS A 241 8.94 -6.40 26.09
C LYS A 241 10.30 -7.00 26.48
N ASN A 242 11.09 -7.40 25.47
CA ASN A 242 12.41 -8.02 25.67
C ASN A 242 13.26 -7.88 24.41
N ARG A 243 14.55 -8.33 24.49
CA ARG A 243 15.52 -8.23 23.38
C ARG A 243 15.09 -8.97 22.11
N ILE A 244 14.42 -10.13 22.24
CA ILE A 244 13.95 -10.90 21.10
C ILE A 244 12.81 -10.18 20.39
N GLN A 245 11.85 -9.67 21.14
CA GLN A 245 10.77 -8.87 20.55
C GLN A 245 11.31 -7.59 19.90
N ALA A 246 12.36 -6.97 20.46
CA ALA A 246 13.01 -5.81 19.85
C ALA A 246 13.59 -6.16 18.47
N VAL A 247 14.23 -7.32 18.32
CA VAL A 247 14.70 -7.83 17.02
C VAL A 247 13.53 -8.00 16.05
N VAL A 248 12.47 -8.70 16.46
CA VAL A 248 11.29 -8.95 15.61
C VAL A 248 10.68 -7.63 15.14
N LEU A 249 10.47 -6.69 16.06
CA LEU A 249 9.91 -5.37 15.71
C LEU A 249 10.85 -4.56 14.81
N ALA A 250 12.17 -4.62 15.03
CA ALA A 250 13.15 -3.95 14.18
C ALA A 250 13.12 -4.49 12.73
N VAL A 251 12.98 -5.80 12.57
CA VAL A 251 12.83 -6.44 11.24
C VAL A 251 11.49 -6.06 10.60
N GLN A 252 10.39 -6.17 11.33
CA GLN A 252 9.05 -5.79 10.83
C GLN A 252 8.98 -4.34 10.37
N LYS A 253 9.64 -3.44 11.10
CA LYS A 253 9.71 -2.00 10.78
C LYS A 253 10.79 -1.67 9.73
N GLY A 254 11.52 -2.65 9.24
CA GLY A 254 12.60 -2.42 8.26
C GLY A 254 13.84 -1.74 8.83
N ALA A 255 13.92 -1.57 10.14
CA ALA A 255 15.09 -0.99 10.83
C ALA A 255 16.27 -1.98 10.92
N LEU A 256 16.01 -3.28 10.73
CA LEU A 256 17.01 -4.34 10.70
C LEU A 256 16.72 -5.27 9.53
N THR A 257 17.77 -5.68 8.82
CA THR A 257 17.73 -6.75 7.81
C THR A 257 18.55 -7.93 8.33
N ILE A 258 17.97 -9.10 8.38
CA ILE A 258 18.59 -10.36 8.78
C ILE A 258 18.85 -11.19 7.54
#